data_3b59b1c18513bea25cd4051be8b16e99
#
_entry.id   3b59b1c18513bea25cd4051be8b16e99
#
_cell.length_a   1.000
_cell.length_b   1.000
_cell.length_c   1.000
_cell.angle_alpha   90.00
_cell.angle_beta   90.00
_cell.angle_gamma   90.00
#
_symmetry.space_group_name_H-M   'P 1'
#
loop_
_entity.id
_entity.type
_entity.pdbx_description
1 polymer ?
#
loop_
_entity_poly.entity_id
_entity_poly.type
_entity_poly.pdbx_seq_one_letter_code
_entity_poly.pdbx_strand_id
1 'polypeptide(L)'
;MVFLMPSFAFSTNESSSRLLLYKTIEVGDLEKAKVLLTGTDINYQDHLGYTPLYKAVFYNRQDFVEYFFELGANVNLSDIEGLSPLHVAALEDLPRMIKTLKDEGANIEAKDDYGYTPLHLAADQGSFNAAQNLVFAGANVNNRSKWGGTPLHASVANKNLDLIRLLMNSGAKLGLKDRLGRTSLHWVAEKGDLPIAKFLLLKGVSINLPDNDGETALHEAAKWGHLQMAQLFITHGADINAKGGDGRAPIHIAIAHGNIEIVDLLKKYGASF
;
A
#
# COMPACT_ATOMS: atom_id res chain seq x y z
N MET A 1 -8.79 0.61 1.35
CA MET A 1 -9.16 1.03 2.73
C MET A 1 -8.69 2.46 2.85
N VAL A 2 -9.59 3.43 2.87
CA VAL A 2 -9.21 4.84 3.00
C VAL A 2 -8.75 5.00 4.45
N PHE A 3 -7.46 5.27 4.67
CA PHE A 3 -6.97 5.74 5.96
C PHE A 3 -7.57 7.15 6.18
N LEU A 4 -8.75 7.19 6.77
CA LEU A 4 -9.24 8.42 7.39
C LEU A 4 -8.33 8.66 8.59
N MET A 5 -7.38 9.59 8.46
CA MET A 5 -6.67 10.12 9.62
C MET A 5 -7.72 10.51 10.65
N PRO A 6 -7.61 10.08 11.91
CA PRO A 6 -8.57 10.47 12.93
C PRO A 6 -8.62 12.00 13.01
N SER A 7 -9.82 12.55 12.92
CA SER A 7 -10.04 13.98 13.19
C SER A 7 -9.43 14.32 14.53
N PHE A 8 -8.52 15.29 14.56
CA PHE A 8 -7.80 15.72 15.76
C PHE A 8 -8.74 16.16 16.88
N ALA A 9 -9.30 15.20 17.62
CA ALA A 9 -9.99 15.49 18.87
C ALA A 9 -8.93 15.62 19.97
N PHE A 10 -8.64 16.85 20.38
CA PHE A 10 -7.70 17.13 21.46
C PHE A 10 -8.24 16.57 22.77
N SER A 11 -7.49 15.66 23.40
CA SER A 11 -7.81 15.24 24.75
C SER A 11 -7.47 16.36 25.76
N THR A 12 -8.31 16.53 26.77
CA THR A 12 -8.22 17.60 27.78
C THR A 12 -7.01 17.48 28.72
N ASN A 13 -6.12 16.49 28.53
CA ASN A 13 -4.99 16.19 29.42
C ASN A 13 -3.60 16.58 28.88
N GLU A 14 -3.49 17.13 27.67
CA GLU A 14 -2.21 17.64 27.19
C GLU A 14 -1.90 19.01 27.80
N SER A 15 -0.62 19.24 28.17
CA SER A 15 -0.23 20.56 28.65
C SER A 15 -0.50 21.60 27.56
N SER A 16 -1.06 22.73 27.92
CA SER A 16 -1.38 23.83 26.98
C SER A 16 -0.18 24.21 26.09
N SER A 17 1.03 24.03 26.59
CA SER A 17 2.28 24.30 25.86
C SER A 17 2.52 23.34 24.69
N ARG A 18 2.22 22.03 24.84
CA ARG A 18 2.38 21.02 23.77
C ARG A 18 1.38 21.26 22.65
N LEU A 19 0.12 21.54 23.01
CA LEU A 19 -0.92 21.89 22.05
C LEU A 19 -0.54 23.14 21.26
N LEU A 20 0.00 24.15 21.95
CA LEU A 20 0.46 25.39 21.32
C LEU A 20 1.63 25.12 20.36
N LEU A 21 2.56 24.22 20.72
CA LEU A 21 3.67 23.83 19.84
C LEU A 21 3.16 23.17 18.56
N TYR A 22 2.23 22.21 18.65
CA TYR A 22 1.67 21.57 17.45
C TYR A 22 0.97 22.57 16.53
N LYS A 23 0.21 23.50 17.10
CA LYS A 23 -0.39 24.58 16.34
C LYS A 23 0.63 25.52 15.70
N THR A 24 1.75 25.74 16.38
CA THR A 24 2.87 26.53 15.88
C THR A 24 3.57 25.82 14.70
N ILE A 25 3.74 24.51 14.79
CA ILE A 25 4.25 23.68 13.67
C ILE A 25 3.28 23.72 12.47
N GLU A 26 1.98 23.55 12.73
CA GLU A 26 0.94 23.61 11.70
C GLU A 26 0.98 24.93 10.91
N VAL A 27 1.06 26.06 11.59
CA VAL A 27 1.10 27.38 10.92
C VAL A 27 2.48 27.75 10.36
N GLY A 28 3.56 27.08 10.80
CA GLY A 28 4.91 27.29 10.30
C GLY A 28 5.68 28.43 10.97
N ASP A 29 5.41 28.74 12.23
CA ASP A 29 6.12 29.79 13.00
C ASP A 29 7.29 29.16 13.77
N LEU A 30 8.44 29.00 13.07
CA LEU A 30 9.62 28.35 13.64
C LEU A 30 10.21 29.14 14.83
N GLU A 31 10.21 30.47 14.79
CA GLU A 31 10.77 31.29 15.86
C GLU A 31 9.96 31.12 17.16
N LYS A 32 8.64 31.06 17.06
CA LYS A 32 7.80 30.79 18.22
C LYS A 32 7.99 29.35 18.73
N ALA A 33 8.18 28.36 17.84
CA ALA A 33 8.47 26.99 18.23
C ALA A 33 9.78 26.86 19.00
N LYS A 34 10.83 27.58 18.59
CA LYS A 34 12.13 27.62 19.31
C LYS A 34 11.96 28.06 20.77
N VAL A 35 11.13 29.07 21.01
CA VAL A 35 10.83 29.54 22.37
C VAL A 35 10.08 28.47 23.17
N LEU A 36 9.08 27.82 22.57
CA LEU A 36 8.25 26.82 23.23
C LEU A 36 9.02 25.51 23.54
N LEU A 37 10.07 25.23 22.81
CA LEU A 37 10.91 24.03 22.98
C LEU A 37 12.01 24.21 24.02
N THR A 38 12.23 25.42 24.54
CA THR A 38 13.27 25.65 25.58
C THR A 38 12.99 24.79 26.80
N GLY A 39 13.91 23.86 27.12
CA GLY A 39 13.76 22.95 28.25
C GLY A 39 12.73 21.81 28.06
N THR A 40 12.24 21.63 26.84
CA THR A 40 11.28 20.55 26.52
C THR A 40 12.04 19.36 25.89
N ASP A 41 11.69 18.14 26.26
CA ASP A 41 12.17 16.93 25.56
C ASP A 41 11.58 16.91 24.15
N ILE A 42 12.43 17.00 23.11
CA ILE A 42 12.03 16.98 21.70
C ILE A 42 11.39 15.65 21.29
N ASN A 43 11.63 14.58 22.06
CA ASN A 43 11.14 13.23 21.81
C ASN A 43 9.88 12.87 22.60
N TYR A 44 9.25 13.83 23.26
CA TYR A 44 8.00 13.53 23.95
C TYR A 44 6.94 13.05 22.95
N GLN A 45 6.11 12.13 23.42
CA GLN A 45 4.94 11.64 22.66
C GLN A 45 3.65 12.09 23.34
N ASP A 46 2.67 12.50 22.55
CA ASP A 46 1.31 12.75 23.03
C ASP A 46 0.55 11.42 23.26
N HIS A 47 -0.71 11.50 23.63
CA HIS A 47 -1.55 10.32 23.88
C HIS A 47 -1.80 9.47 22.63
N LEU A 48 -1.55 9.98 21.42
CA LEU A 48 -1.60 9.25 20.17
C LEU A 48 -0.20 8.81 19.70
N GLY A 49 0.83 9.06 20.50
CA GLY A 49 2.22 8.72 20.17
C GLY A 49 2.89 9.74 19.23
N TYR A 50 2.24 10.86 18.90
CA TYR A 50 2.85 11.83 18.00
C TYR A 50 3.97 12.61 18.69
N THR A 51 5.10 12.74 18.00
CA THR A 51 6.21 13.60 18.39
C THR A 51 6.12 14.95 17.66
N PRO A 52 6.87 16.00 18.09
CA PRO A 52 7.04 17.21 17.31
C PRO A 52 7.54 16.93 15.89
N LEU A 53 8.52 16.00 15.74
CA LEU A 53 9.04 15.59 14.44
C LEU A 53 7.94 14.96 13.56
N TYR A 54 7.13 14.05 14.11
CA TYR A 54 5.99 13.46 13.39
C TYR A 54 5.05 14.54 12.82
N LYS A 55 4.70 15.54 13.66
CA LYS A 55 3.84 16.66 13.25
C LYS A 55 4.50 17.54 12.18
N ALA A 56 5.80 17.81 12.31
CA ALA A 56 6.54 18.59 11.31
C ALA A 56 6.56 17.90 9.95
N VAL A 57 6.75 16.57 9.92
CA VAL A 57 6.66 15.78 8.70
C VAL A 57 5.24 15.81 8.13
N PHE A 58 4.22 15.57 8.95
CA PHE A 58 2.82 15.58 8.53
C PHE A 58 2.41 16.91 7.89
N TYR A 59 2.83 18.05 8.47
CA TYR A 59 2.56 19.38 7.91
C TYR A 59 3.57 19.83 6.85
N ASN A 60 4.48 18.92 6.42
CA ASN A 60 5.52 19.19 5.41
C ASN A 60 6.38 20.43 5.75
N ARG A 61 6.81 20.55 7.01
CA ARG A 61 7.63 21.65 7.52
C ARG A 61 9.10 21.27 7.56
N GLN A 62 9.79 21.43 6.43
CA GLN A 62 11.17 21.03 6.26
C GLN A 62 12.12 21.75 7.26
N ASP A 63 11.93 23.04 7.45
CA ASP A 63 12.68 23.88 8.38
C ASP A 63 12.57 23.43 9.85
N PHE A 64 11.38 23.01 10.26
CA PHE A 64 11.16 22.42 11.58
C PHE A 64 11.85 21.05 11.71
N VAL A 65 11.78 20.24 10.69
CA VAL A 65 12.39 18.90 10.69
C VAL A 65 13.90 19.03 10.85
N GLU A 66 14.55 19.92 10.10
CA GLU A 66 15.99 20.19 10.21
C GLU A 66 16.35 20.69 11.62
N TYR A 67 15.62 21.66 12.14
CA TYR A 67 15.84 22.16 13.50
C TYR A 67 15.62 21.08 14.57
N PHE A 68 14.62 20.22 14.43
CA PHE A 68 14.38 19.16 15.41
C PHE A 68 15.49 18.10 15.41
N PHE A 69 16.14 17.84 14.29
CA PHE A 69 17.33 16.99 14.25
C PHE A 69 18.52 17.65 14.97
N GLU A 70 18.70 18.97 14.86
CA GLU A 70 19.72 19.70 15.66
C GLU A 70 19.47 19.54 17.18
N LEU A 71 18.22 19.38 17.60
CA LEU A 71 17.82 19.14 18.99
C LEU A 71 17.87 17.66 19.40
N GLY A 72 18.25 16.74 18.50
CA GLY A 72 18.33 15.30 18.78
C GLY A 72 17.02 14.57 18.68
N ALA A 73 16.11 14.99 17.79
CA ALA A 73 14.87 14.26 17.54
C ALA A 73 15.15 12.85 17.03
N ASN A 74 14.48 11.86 17.63
CA ASN A 74 14.58 10.48 17.19
C ASN A 74 13.67 10.25 15.98
N VAL A 75 14.28 10.00 14.83
CA VAL A 75 13.62 9.82 13.53
C VAL A 75 12.70 8.58 13.46
N ASN A 76 12.86 7.63 14.39
CA ASN A 76 12.18 6.33 14.35
C ASN A 76 11.04 6.16 15.38
N LEU A 77 10.73 7.20 16.18
CA LEU A 77 9.58 7.13 17.08
C LEU A 77 8.28 7.09 16.28
N SER A 78 7.48 6.07 16.55
CA SER A 78 6.19 5.85 15.89
C SER A 78 5.03 6.26 16.78
N ASP A 79 3.89 6.50 16.17
CA ASP A 79 2.63 6.69 16.86
C ASP A 79 2.05 5.36 17.42
N ILE A 80 0.85 5.42 18.00
CA ILE A 80 0.18 4.25 18.60
C ILE A 80 -0.23 3.18 17.58
N GLU A 81 -0.23 3.47 16.29
CA GLU A 81 -0.49 2.51 15.20
C GLU A 81 0.82 1.98 14.58
N GLY A 82 1.97 2.38 15.12
CA GLY A 82 3.29 1.99 14.61
C GLY A 82 3.77 2.83 13.44
N LEU A 83 3.07 3.91 13.07
CA LEU A 83 3.46 4.78 11.96
C LEU A 83 4.62 5.68 12.37
N SER A 84 5.79 5.49 11.76
CA SER A 84 6.94 6.38 11.92
C SER A 84 6.82 7.64 11.05
N PRO A 85 7.62 8.69 11.28
CA PRO A 85 7.69 9.84 10.38
C PRO A 85 7.91 9.47 8.91
N LEU A 86 8.68 8.41 8.62
CA LEU A 86 8.89 7.94 7.25
C LEU A 86 7.63 7.33 6.63
N HIS A 87 6.77 6.67 7.41
CA HIS A 87 5.46 6.22 6.93
C HIS A 87 4.57 7.41 6.53
N VAL A 88 4.57 8.46 7.36
CA VAL A 88 3.82 9.69 7.07
C VAL A 88 4.32 10.36 5.80
N ALA A 89 5.64 10.50 5.65
CA ALA A 89 6.23 11.09 4.44
C ALA A 89 5.89 10.28 3.17
N ALA A 90 5.73 8.95 3.31
CA ALA A 90 5.32 8.07 2.22
C ALA A 90 3.84 8.22 1.87
N LEU A 91 2.97 8.34 2.85
CA LEU A 91 1.53 8.58 2.67
C LEU A 91 1.27 9.92 1.96
N GLU A 92 1.94 10.98 2.41
CA GLU A 92 1.73 12.35 1.95
C GLU A 92 2.51 12.70 0.66
N ASP A 93 3.12 11.72 0.00
CA ASP A 93 3.96 11.89 -1.21
C ASP A 93 5.03 12.98 -1.07
N LEU A 94 5.83 12.92 0.01
CA LEU A 94 6.85 13.91 0.36
C LEU A 94 8.28 13.43 0.02
N PRO A 95 8.72 13.42 -1.24
CA PRO A 95 10.00 12.83 -1.65
C PRO A 95 11.22 13.50 -1.02
N ARG A 96 11.18 14.82 -0.81
CA ARG A 96 12.28 15.54 -0.12
C ARG A 96 12.38 15.13 1.34
N MET A 97 11.24 15.02 2.02
CA MET A 97 11.16 14.60 3.41
C MET A 97 11.69 13.18 3.59
N ILE A 98 11.33 12.26 2.70
CA ILE A 98 11.86 10.89 2.68
C ILE A 98 13.39 10.89 2.63
N LYS A 99 13.98 11.72 1.76
CA LYS A 99 15.44 11.84 1.68
C LYS A 99 16.03 12.35 3.00
N THR A 100 15.49 13.45 3.54
CA THR A 100 15.95 14.02 4.81
C THR A 100 15.88 13.00 5.95
N LEU A 101 14.72 12.34 6.12
CA LEU A 101 14.54 11.33 7.17
C LEU A 101 15.51 10.15 7.00
N LYS A 102 15.75 9.72 5.76
CA LYS A 102 16.70 8.65 5.48
C LYS A 102 18.13 9.04 5.83
N ASP A 103 18.55 10.26 5.48
CA ASP A 103 19.90 10.78 5.78
C ASP A 103 20.12 10.84 7.30
N GLU A 104 19.07 11.04 8.09
CA GLU A 104 19.05 11.03 9.57
C GLU A 104 18.80 9.62 10.17
N GLY A 105 18.89 8.56 9.38
CA GLY A 105 18.85 7.18 9.87
C GLY A 105 17.46 6.60 10.06
N ALA A 106 16.45 7.11 9.35
CA ALA A 106 15.14 6.48 9.36
C ALA A 106 15.21 5.03 8.86
N ASN A 107 14.54 4.14 9.58
CA ASN A 107 14.43 2.73 9.18
C ASN A 107 13.47 2.61 7.99
N ILE A 108 14.03 2.38 6.81
CA ILE A 108 13.28 2.26 5.55
C ILE A 108 12.34 1.05 5.53
N GLU A 109 12.62 0.06 6.38
CA GLU A 109 11.85 -1.18 6.51
C GLU A 109 11.01 -1.20 7.79
N ALA A 110 10.83 -0.04 8.44
CA ALA A 110 9.95 0.07 9.60
C ALA A 110 8.56 -0.49 9.25
N LYS A 111 7.94 -1.19 10.18
CA LYS A 111 6.62 -1.77 10.01
C LYS A 111 5.65 -1.17 11.00
N ASP A 112 4.50 -0.75 10.51
CA ASP A 112 3.37 -0.39 11.35
C ASP A 112 2.72 -1.63 11.99
N ASP A 113 1.66 -1.43 12.74
CA ASP A 113 0.92 -2.51 13.41
C ASP A 113 0.27 -3.51 12.46
N TYR A 114 0.12 -3.19 11.19
CA TYR A 114 -0.38 -4.09 10.15
C TYR A 114 0.76 -4.74 9.35
N GLY A 115 2.01 -4.42 9.69
CA GLY A 115 3.20 -4.89 8.99
C GLY A 115 3.44 -4.20 7.66
N TYR A 116 2.80 -3.07 7.42
CA TYR A 116 3.07 -2.24 6.25
C TYR A 116 4.37 -1.47 6.44
N THR A 117 5.19 -1.41 5.40
CA THR A 117 6.36 -0.53 5.34
C THR A 117 5.97 0.80 4.69
N PRO A 118 6.81 1.85 4.77
CA PRO A 118 6.54 3.09 4.04
C PRO A 118 6.24 2.87 2.55
N LEU A 119 6.92 1.90 1.91
CA LEU A 119 6.66 1.57 0.50
C LEU A 119 5.29 0.93 0.27
N HIS A 120 4.76 0.15 1.22
CA HIS A 120 3.38 -0.34 1.13
C HIS A 120 2.38 0.81 1.15
N LEU A 121 2.57 1.77 2.06
CA LEU A 121 1.67 2.92 2.20
C LEU A 121 1.74 3.84 0.98
N ALA A 122 2.95 4.12 0.48
CA ALA A 122 3.12 4.86 -0.77
C ALA A 122 2.39 4.16 -1.95
N ALA A 123 2.51 2.82 -2.04
CA ALA A 123 1.84 2.05 -3.08
C ALA A 123 0.32 2.02 -2.92
N ASP A 124 -0.19 1.98 -1.70
CA ASP A 124 -1.63 1.99 -1.39
C ASP A 124 -2.26 3.36 -1.67
N GLN A 125 -1.56 4.46 -1.41
CA GLN A 125 -2.06 5.81 -1.69
C GLN A 125 -1.84 6.26 -3.14
N GLY A 126 -0.99 5.57 -3.88
CA GLY A 126 -0.62 6.01 -5.23
C GLY A 126 0.47 7.08 -5.25
N SER A 127 1.18 7.26 -4.16
CA SER A 127 2.25 8.25 -3.94
C SER A 127 3.50 7.88 -4.73
N PHE A 128 3.49 8.23 -6.02
CA PHE A 128 4.53 7.79 -6.97
C PHE A 128 5.91 8.32 -6.61
N ASN A 129 6.02 9.62 -6.29
CA ASN A 129 7.32 10.23 -6.00
C ASN A 129 7.92 9.67 -4.70
N ALA A 130 7.08 9.46 -3.70
CA ALA A 130 7.49 8.80 -2.46
C ALA A 130 7.96 7.37 -2.70
N ALA A 131 7.19 6.57 -3.43
CA ALA A 131 7.55 5.20 -3.77
C ALA A 131 8.87 5.14 -4.55
N GLN A 132 9.06 6.04 -5.52
CA GLN A 132 10.31 6.13 -6.28
C GLN A 132 11.51 6.42 -5.39
N ASN A 133 11.39 7.39 -4.48
CA ASN A 133 12.47 7.72 -3.54
C ASN A 133 12.77 6.58 -2.56
N LEU A 134 11.73 5.90 -2.05
CA LEU A 134 11.90 4.74 -1.18
C LEU A 134 12.63 3.60 -1.90
N VAL A 135 12.24 3.32 -3.15
CA VAL A 135 12.92 2.30 -3.97
C VAL A 135 14.38 2.68 -4.22
N PHE A 136 14.69 3.93 -4.60
CA PHE A 136 16.06 4.39 -4.77
C PHE A 136 16.87 4.35 -3.47
N ALA A 137 16.21 4.56 -2.34
CA ALA A 137 16.82 4.44 -1.03
C ALA A 137 17.07 2.97 -0.60
N GLY A 138 16.66 1.99 -1.41
CA GLY A 138 16.90 0.57 -1.20
C GLY A 138 15.77 -0.16 -0.48
N ALA A 139 14.54 0.38 -0.45
CA ALA A 139 13.39 -0.32 0.12
C ALA A 139 13.13 -1.66 -0.61
N ASN A 140 12.88 -2.72 0.16
CA ASN A 140 12.57 -4.02 -0.38
C ASN A 140 11.16 -4.06 -0.97
N VAL A 141 11.07 -4.06 -2.29
CA VAL A 141 9.79 -4.08 -3.05
C VAL A 141 8.96 -5.34 -2.85
N ASN A 142 9.53 -6.37 -2.22
CA ASN A 142 8.88 -7.66 -1.96
C ASN A 142 8.52 -7.88 -0.49
N ASN A 143 8.62 -6.87 0.35
CA ASN A 143 8.17 -6.97 1.73
C ASN A 143 6.71 -7.37 1.80
N ARG A 144 6.38 -8.13 2.86
CA ARG A 144 5.03 -8.64 3.09
C ARG A 144 4.46 -8.03 4.36
N SER A 145 3.25 -7.53 4.26
CA SER A 145 2.44 -7.11 5.41
C SER A 145 1.98 -8.31 6.25
N LYS A 146 1.31 -8.08 7.37
CA LYS A 146 0.67 -9.15 8.17
C LYS A 146 -0.38 -9.93 7.36
N TRP A 147 -0.95 -9.32 6.32
CA TRP A 147 -1.89 -9.94 5.40
C TRP A 147 -1.21 -10.64 4.22
N GLY A 148 0.13 -10.65 4.20
CA GLY A 148 0.92 -11.25 3.12
C GLY A 148 0.97 -10.44 1.83
N GLY A 149 0.22 -9.35 1.75
CA GLY A 149 0.26 -8.43 0.61
C GLY A 149 1.63 -7.76 0.47
N THR A 150 2.03 -7.44 -0.75
CA THR A 150 3.25 -6.71 -1.08
C THR A 150 2.88 -5.32 -1.62
N PRO A 151 3.84 -4.37 -1.76
CA PRO A 151 3.58 -3.10 -2.45
C PRO A 151 2.97 -3.27 -3.85
N LEU A 152 3.33 -4.36 -4.55
CA LEU A 152 2.71 -4.67 -5.86
C LEU A 152 1.20 -4.97 -5.73
N HIS A 153 0.77 -5.73 -4.72
CA HIS A 153 -0.66 -5.97 -4.48
C HIS A 153 -1.40 -4.66 -4.19
N ALA A 154 -0.83 -3.77 -3.38
CA ALA A 154 -1.40 -2.47 -3.07
C ALA A 154 -1.55 -1.60 -4.33
N SER A 155 -0.50 -1.50 -5.16
CA SER A 155 -0.55 -0.72 -6.40
C SER A 155 -1.56 -1.26 -7.42
N VAL A 156 -1.77 -2.58 -7.44
CA VAL A 156 -2.83 -3.22 -8.26
C VAL A 156 -4.22 -2.87 -7.72
N ALA A 157 -4.43 -2.96 -6.40
CA ALA A 157 -5.71 -2.61 -5.77
C ALA A 157 -6.13 -1.15 -6.10
N ASN A 158 -5.16 -0.25 -6.18
CA ASN A 158 -5.36 1.16 -6.51
C ASN A 158 -5.27 1.48 -8.01
N LYS A 159 -5.16 0.46 -8.87
CA LYS A 159 -5.12 0.60 -10.33
C LYS A 159 -4.01 1.56 -10.83
N ASN A 160 -2.88 1.62 -10.12
CA ASN A 160 -1.78 2.52 -10.45
C ASN A 160 -0.72 1.83 -11.32
N LEU A 161 -0.89 1.92 -12.64
CA LEU A 161 0.00 1.27 -13.60
C LEU A 161 1.45 1.77 -13.52
N ASP A 162 1.66 3.06 -13.21
CA ASP A 162 3.02 3.62 -13.16
C ASP A 162 3.77 3.11 -11.93
N LEU A 163 3.10 2.99 -10.78
CA LEU A 163 3.67 2.32 -9.60
C LEU A 163 3.95 0.84 -9.85
N ILE A 164 3.04 0.13 -10.53
CA ILE A 164 3.27 -1.26 -10.93
C ILE A 164 4.53 -1.36 -11.78
N ARG A 165 4.71 -0.48 -12.78
CA ARG A 165 5.92 -0.43 -13.61
C ARG A 165 7.17 -0.16 -12.81
N LEU A 166 7.14 0.81 -11.90
CA LEU A 166 8.25 1.13 -11.00
C LEU A 166 8.67 -0.09 -10.18
N LEU A 167 7.71 -0.72 -9.49
CA LEU A 167 7.97 -1.88 -8.64
C LEU A 167 8.50 -3.07 -9.44
N MET A 168 7.92 -3.34 -10.62
CA MET A 168 8.38 -4.40 -11.51
C MET A 168 9.80 -4.18 -12.00
N ASN A 169 10.14 -2.96 -12.42
CA ASN A 169 11.51 -2.62 -12.85
C ASN A 169 12.52 -2.71 -11.70
N SER A 170 12.03 -2.63 -10.46
CA SER A 170 12.82 -2.74 -9.22
C SER A 170 12.83 -4.16 -8.63
N GLY A 171 12.35 -5.16 -9.37
CA GLY A 171 12.44 -6.57 -8.99
C GLY A 171 11.25 -7.10 -8.17
N ALA A 172 10.08 -6.48 -8.29
CA ALA A 172 8.87 -7.04 -7.68
C ALA A 172 8.52 -8.39 -8.29
N LYS A 173 8.27 -9.38 -7.44
CA LYS A 173 7.95 -10.76 -7.83
C LYS A 173 6.45 -10.92 -8.06
N LEU A 174 6.05 -11.24 -9.29
CA LEU A 174 4.64 -11.40 -9.70
C LEU A 174 3.91 -12.58 -9.03
N GLY A 175 4.64 -13.62 -8.65
CA GLY A 175 4.06 -14.85 -8.09
C GLY A 175 3.92 -14.86 -6.58
N LEU A 176 4.24 -13.75 -5.89
CA LEU A 176 4.02 -13.68 -4.45
C LEU A 176 2.51 -13.71 -4.14
N LYS A 177 2.17 -14.50 -3.13
CA LYS A 177 0.79 -14.72 -2.70
C LYS A 177 0.50 -13.95 -1.42
N ASP A 178 -0.65 -13.34 -1.31
CA ASP A 178 -1.17 -12.80 -0.03
C ASP A 178 -1.55 -13.95 0.95
N ARG A 179 -2.15 -13.61 2.09
CA ARG A 179 -2.54 -14.60 3.11
C ARG A 179 -3.66 -15.53 2.63
N LEU A 180 -4.45 -15.11 1.66
CA LEU A 180 -5.48 -15.93 1.02
C LEU A 180 -4.94 -16.74 -0.16
N GLY A 181 -3.63 -16.71 -0.41
CA GLY A 181 -3.00 -17.39 -1.55
C GLY A 181 -3.14 -16.64 -2.87
N ARG A 182 -3.71 -15.44 -2.88
CA ARG A 182 -3.98 -14.67 -4.10
C ARG A 182 -2.72 -13.95 -4.59
N THR A 183 -2.47 -14.03 -5.88
CA THR A 183 -1.43 -13.26 -6.57
C THR A 183 -1.97 -11.91 -7.04
N SER A 184 -1.09 -11.04 -7.53
CA SER A 184 -1.49 -9.78 -8.18
C SER A 184 -2.51 -10.00 -9.31
N LEU A 185 -2.46 -11.14 -10.02
CA LEU A 185 -3.40 -11.42 -11.10
C LEU A 185 -4.83 -11.72 -10.60
N HIS A 186 -4.98 -12.35 -9.44
CA HIS A 186 -6.29 -12.53 -8.80
C HIS A 186 -6.91 -11.17 -8.44
N TRP A 187 -6.11 -10.27 -7.88
CA TRP A 187 -6.54 -8.92 -7.54
C TRP A 187 -6.96 -8.12 -8.77
N VAL A 188 -6.19 -8.22 -9.86
CA VAL A 188 -6.56 -7.59 -11.14
C VAL A 188 -7.86 -8.16 -11.69
N ALA A 189 -8.05 -9.49 -11.58
CA ALA A 189 -9.28 -10.16 -12.02
C ALA A 189 -10.50 -9.70 -11.23
N GLU A 190 -10.37 -9.56 -9.90
CA GLU A 190 -11.41 -9.01 -9.03
C GLU A 190 -11.77 -7.56 -9.40
N LYS A 191 -10.76 -6.72 -9.68
CA LYS A 191 -10.94 -5.28 -9.98
C LYS A 191 -11.38 -4.98 -11.42
N GLY A 192 -11.26 -5.95 -12.32
CA GLY A 192 -11.63 -5.81 -13.73
C GLY A 192 -10.76 -4.87 -14.55
N ASP A 193 -9.51 -4.59 -14.11
CA ASP A 193 -8.62 -3.64 -14.80
C ASP A 193 -7.86 -4.30 -15.93
N LEU A 194 -8.40 -4.19 -17.16
CA LEU A 194 -7.82 -4.79 -18.36
C LEU A 194 -6.43 -4.24 -18.73
N PRO A 195 -6.14 -2.94 -18.67
CA PRO A 195 -4.80 -2.40 -18.91
C PRO A 195 -3.74 -3.06 -18.03
N ILE A 196 -4.00 -3.18 -16.72
CA ILE A 196 -3.07 -3.82 -15.78
C ILE A 196 -2.95 -5.32 -16.06
N ALA A 197 -4.07 -6.02 -16.32
CA ALA A 197 -4.03 -7.44 -16.66
C ALA A 197 -3.16 -7.71 -17.88
N LYS A 198 -3.35 -6.95 -18.97
CA LYS A 198 -2.51 -7.05 -20.18
C LYS A 198 -1.04 -6.83 -19.87
N PHE A 199 -0.74 -5.80 -19.05
CA PHE A 199 0.64 -5.52 -18.67
C PHE A 199 1.27 -6.67 -17.87
N LEU A 200 0.57 -7.22 -16.87
CA LEU A 200 1.08 -8.33 -16.06
C LEU A 200 1.27 -9.61 -16.91
N LEU A 201 0.35 -9.89 -17.82
CA LEU A 201 0.47 -11.03 -18.74
C LEU A 201 1.67 -10.88 -19.67
N LEU A 202 1.92 -9.69 -20.23
CA LEU A 202 3.11 -9.38 -21.02
C LEU A 202 4.41 -9.56 -20.22
N LYS A 203 4.36 -9.40 -18.90
CA LYS A 203 5.51 -9.63 -18.01
C LYS A 203 5.66 -11.09 -17.57
N GLY A 204 4.83 -12.00 -18.09
CA GLY A 204 4.95 -13.43 -17.86
C GLY A 204 4.40 -13.91 -16.53
N VAL A 205 3.40 -13.22 -15.97
CA VAL A 205 2.72 -13.72 -14.76
C VAL A 205 2.10 -15.09 -15.05
N SER A 206 2.24 -16.02 -14.10
CA SER A 206 1.62 -17.35 -14.22
C SER A 206 0.10 -17.24 -14.06
N ILE A 207 -0.65 -17.52 -15.14
CA ILE A 207 -2.10 -17.29 -15.21
C ILE A 207 -2.92 -18.34 -14.45
N ASN A 208 -2.37 -19.55 -14.24
CA ASN A 208 -3.06 -20.69 -13.65
C ASN A 208 -2.67 -20.96 -12.19
N LEU A 209 -2.00 -20.00 -11.53
CA LEU A 209 -1.72 -20.16 -10.10
C LEU A 209 -3.04 -20.13 -9.31
N PRO A 210 -3.30 -21.15 -8.48
CA PRO A 210 -4.46 -21.14 -7.60
C PRO A 210 -4.17 -20.34 -6.32
N ASP A 211 -5.21 -19.79 -5.73
CA ASP A 211 -5.21 -19.29 -4.36
C ASP A 211 -5.35 -20.44 -3.33
N ASN A 212 -5.64 -20.14 -2.06
CA ASN A 212 -5.79 -21.16 -1.00
C ASN A 212 -7.07 -21.99 -1.16
N ASP A 213 -8.08 -21.45 -1.84
CA ASP A 213 -9.32 -22.15 -2.14
C ASP A 213 -9.25 -22.92 -3.48
N GLY A 214 -8.06 -22.95 -4.09
CA GLY A 214 -7.84 -23.58 -5.39
C GLY A 214 -8.36 -22.75 -6.56
N GLU A 215 -8.89 -21.57 -6.33
CA GLU A 215 -9.43 -20.71 -7.38
C GLU A 215 -8.30 -19.99 -8.14
N THR A 216 -8.43 -19.89 -9.47
CA THR A 216 -7.53 -19.15 -10.34
C THR A 216 -8.08 -17.75 -10.65
N ALA A 217 -7.28 -16.91 -11.28
CA ALA A 217 -7.74 -15.58 -11.71
C ALA A 217 -8.95 -15.65 -12.67
N LEU A 218 -9.12 -16.77 -13.43
CA LEU A 218 -10.30 -16.98 -14.27
C LEU A 218 -11.57 -17.23 -13.42
N HIS A 219 -11.46 -17.88 -12.27
CA HIS A 219 -12.58 -18.01 -11.32
C HIS A 219 -13.02 -16.64 -10.81
N GLU A 220 -12.07 -15.78 -10.44
CA GLU A 220 -12.37 -14.41 -10.00
C GLU A 220 -13.04 -13.60 -11.13
N ALA A 221 -12.51 -13.65 -12.35
CA ALA A 221 -13.15 -12.97 -13.48
C ALA A 221 -14.57 -13.48 -13.73
N ALA A 222 -14.79 -14.79 -13.57
CA ALA A 222 -16.11 -15.42 -13.71
C ALA A 222 -17.09 -15.00 -12.60
N LYS A 223 -16.60 -14.87 -11.36
CA LYS A 223 -17.35 -14.45 -10.17
C LYS A 223 -17.85 -13.00 -10.30
N TRP A 224 -16.95 -12.10 -10.71
CA TRP A 224 -17.22 -10.67 -10.79
C TRP A 224 -17.88 -10.21 -12.10
N GLY A 225 -18.09 -11.12 -13.04
CA GLY A 225 -18.77 -10.79 -14.30
C GLY A 225 -17.89 -10.02 -15.31
N HIS A 226 -16.58 -10.12 -15.18
CA HIS A 226 -15.65 -9.38 -16.05
C HIS A 226 -15.40 -10.12 -17.37
N LEU A 227 -16.38 -10.07 -18.29
CA LEU A 227 -16.35 -10.79 -19.57
C LEU A 227 -15.06 -10.59 -20.37
N GLN A 228 -14.63 -9.33 -20.56
CA GLN A 228 -13.43 -9.02 -21.32
C GLN A 228 -12.15 -9.54 -20.63
N MET A 229 -12.15 -9.60 -19.30
CA MET A 229 -11.07 -10.17 -18.51
C MET A 229 -11.00 -11.70 -18.69
N ALA A 230 -12.16 -12.37 -18.59
CA ALA A 230 -12.26 -13.80 -18.84
C ALA A 230 -11.77 -14.16 -20.26
N GLN A 231 -12.22 -13.40 -21.28
CA GLN A 231 -11.75 -13.56 -22.67
C GLN A 231 -10.23 -13.37 -22.78
N LEU A 232 -9.68 -12.33 -22.12
CA LEU A 232 -8.24 -12.09 -22.11
C LEU A 232 -7.49 -13.27 -21.51
N PHE A 233 -7.95 -13.78 -20.37
CA PHE A 233 -7.30 -14.90 -19.69
C PHE A 233 -7.35 -16.19 -20.52
N ILE A 234 -8.49 -16.53 -21.10
CA ILE A 234 -8.64 -17.70 -21.97
C ILE A 234 -7.67 -17.62 -23.15
N THR A 235 -7.57 -16.46 -23.82
CA THR A 235 -6.66 -16.30 -24.97
C THR A 235 -5.18 -16.34 -24.57
N HIS A 236 -4.86 -16.18 -23.29
CA HIS A 236 -3.50 -16.30 -22.75
C HIS A 236 -3.24 -17.64 -22.05
N GLY A 237 -4.11 -18.65 -22.26
CA GLY A 237 -3.87 -20.02 -21.79
C GLY A 237 -4.35 -20.31 -20.37
N ALA A 238 -5.36 -19.56 -19.89
CA ALA A 238 -6.03 -19.94 -18.65
C ALA A 238 -6.69 -21.32 -18.80
N ASP A 239 -6.54 -22.16 -17.79
CA ASP A 239 -7.22 -23.45 -17.75
C ASP A 239 -8.72 -23.22 -17.47
N ILE A 240 -9.54 -23.43 -18.51
CA ILE A 240 -10.98 -23.20 -18.50
C ILE A 240 -11.70 -24.16 -17.55
N ASN A 241 -11.10 -25.34 -17.34
CA ASN A 241 -11.66 -26.41 -16.52
C ASN A 241 -10.91 -26.58 -15.18
N ALA A 242 -10.07 -25.63 -14.81
CA ALA A 242 -9.42 -25.63 -13.51
C ALA A 242 -10.46 -25.76 -12.40
N LYS A 243 -10.20 -26.64 -11.43
CA LYS A 243 -11.14 -26.88 -10.32
C LYS A 243 -10.65 -26.22 -9.05
N GLY A 244 -11.51 -25.40 -8.44
CA GLY A 244 -11.34 -24.94 -7.08
C GLY A 244 -11.37 -26.07 -6.05
N GLY A 245 -11.07 -25.76 -4.80
CA GLY A 245 -11.08 -26.75 -3.70
C GLY A 245 -12.41 -27.43 -3.45
N ASP A 246 -13.51 -26.79 -3.83
CA ASP A 246 -14.85 -27.35 -3.81
C ASP A 246 -15.24 -28.14 -5.09
N GLY A 247 -14.30 -28.31 -6.02
CA GLY A 247 -14.47 -29.00 -7.29
C GLY A 247 -15.16 -28.20 -8.39
N ARG A 248 -15.53 -26.94 -8.14
CA ARG A 248 -16.16 -26.07 -9.15
C ARG A 248 -15.13 -25.49 -10.11
N ALA A 249 -15.48 -25.49 -11.39
CA ALA A 249 -14.73 -24.79 -12.44
C ALA A 249 -15.27 -23.35 -12.63
N PRO A 250 -14.57 -22.46 -13.36
CA PRO A 250 -15.02 -21.08 -13.60
C PRO A 250 -16.47 -20.97 -14.13
N ILE A 251 -16.90 -21.95 -14.95
CA ILE A 251 -18.27 -21.97 -15.48
C ILE A 251 -19.34 -22.11 -14.37
N HIS A 252 -19.06 -22.93 -13.35
CA HIS A 252 -19.98 -23.12 -12.22
C HIS A 252 -20.08 -21.84 -11.38
N ILE A 253 -18.96 -21.11 -11.22
CA ILE A 253 -18.93 -19.81 -10.54
C ILE A 253 -19.72 -18.78 -11.35
N ALA A 254 -19.52 -18.71 -12.67
CA ALA A 254 -20.29 -17.81 -13.54
C ALA A 254 -21.80 -18.08 -13.46
N ILE A 255 -22.23 -19.34 -13.45
CA ILE A 255 -23.64 -19.74 -13.30
C ILE A 255 -24.19 -19.27 -11.94
N ALA A 256 -23.46 -19.56 -10.86
CA ALA A 256 -23.86 -19.21 -9.50
C ALA A 256 -24.05 -17.70 -9.29
N HIS A 257 -23.31 -16.88 -10.04
CA HIS A 257 -23.39 -15.41 -9.98
C HIS A 257 -24.25 -14.79 -11.11
N GLY A 258 -24.88 -15.60 -11.96
CA GLY A 258 -25.75 -15.12 -13.04
C GLY A 258 -25.02 -14.44 -14.20
N ASN A 259 -23.72 -14.68 -14.37
CA ASN A 259 -22.87 -14.06 -15.39
C ASN A 259 -23.00 -14.82 -16.73
N ILE A 260 -24.16 -14.72 -17.37
CA ILE A 260 -24.56 -15.53 -18.54
C ILE A 260 -23.60 -15.37 -19.71
N GLU A 261 -23.15 -14.15 -20.01
CA GLU A 261 -22.20 -13.91 -21.10
C GLU A 261 -20.86 -14.65 -20.90
N ILE A 262 -20.42 -14.79 -19.64
CA ILE A 262 -19.20 -15.58 -19.31
C ILE A 262 -19.49 -17.07 -19.44
N VAL A 263 -20.69 -17.53 -19.06
CA VAL A 263 -21.08 -18.93 -19.26
C VAL A 263 -21.04 -19.27 -20.74
N ASP A 264 -21.59 -18.44 -21.62
CA ASP A 264 -21.62 -18.65 -23.07
C ASP A 264 -20.16 -18.59 -23.63
N LEU A 265 -19.36 -17.66 -23.15
CA LEU A 265 -17.95 -17.58 -23.50
C LEU A 265 -17.20 -18.87 -23.13
N LEU A 266 -17.33 -19.34 -21.90
CA LEU A 266 -16.66 -20.56 -21.42
C LEU A 266 -17.11 -21.80 -22.18
N LYS A 267 -18.42 -21.96 -22.47
CA LYS A 267 -18.94 -23.03 -23.34
C LYS A 267 -18.35 -23.00 -24.74
N LYS A 268 -18.24 -21.80 -25.34
CA LYS A 268 -17.65 -21.63 -26.67
C LYS A 268 -16.20 -22.12 -26.71
N TYR A 269 -15.47 -22.00 -25.61
CA TYR A 269 -14.07 -22.46 -25.50
C TYR A 269 -13.91 -23.87 -24.91
N GLY A 270 -15.01 -24.63 -24.73
CA GLY A 270 -14.97 -26.04 -24.35
C GLY A 270 -15.02 -26.30 -22.85
N ALA A 271 -15.59 -25.39 -22.07
CA ALA A 271 -15.85 -25.69 -20.65
C ALA A 271 -16.80 -26.88 -20.50
N SER A 272 -16.42 -27.81 -19.62
CA SER A 272 -17.26 -28.93 -19.19
C SER A 272 -18.00 -28.62 -17.90
N PHE A 273 -19.22 -29.20 -17.74
CA PHE A 273 -20.03 -29.07 -16.53
C PHE A 273 -19.64 -30.09 -15.46
#